data_b20def29f34942c49acd88cd2d8d448c
#
_entry.id   b20def29f34942c49acd88cd2d8d448c
#
_cell.length_a   1.000
_cell.length_b   1.000
_cell.length_c   1.000
_cell.angle_alpha   90.00
_cell.angle_beta   90.00
_cell.angle_gamma   90.00
#
_symmetry.space_group_name_H-M   'P 1'
#
loop_
_entity.id
_entity.type
_entity.pdbx_description
1 polymer ?
#
loop_
_entity_poly.entity_id
_entity_poly.type
_entity_poly.pdbx_seq_one_letter_code
_entity_poly.pdbx_strand_id
1 'polypeptide(L)'
;AAQHAVVAAESLGLSTVYIGAMRNNPEKVGELFKLPSMVFPVFGLCLGYAMTEGEGEIKPRLPQPAVVFQEEYGVDGEQELRAQYDKEMSEFSARHEIAADTWTKKVLARMGKLSGMNGREKLISVLHSMGFPLR
;
A
#
# COMPACT_ATOMS: atom_id res chain seq x y z
N ALA A 1 3.18 11.69 11.27
CA ALA A 1 3.70 12.84 10.50
C ALA A 1 3.14 12.87 9.07
N ALA A 2 3.31 11.82 8.23
CA ALA A 2 2.90 11.85 6.82
C ALA A 2 1.39 12.11 6.61
N GLN A 3 0.52 11.51 7.44
CA GLN A 3 -0.93 11.75 7.33
C GLN A 3 -1.31 13.21 7.60
N HIS A 4 -0.60 13.90 8.49
CA HIS A 4 -0.83 15.35 8.68
C HIS A 4 -0.45 16.16 7.43
N ALA A 5 0.60 15.76 6.72
CA ALA A 5 0.96 16.39 5.44
C ALA A 5 -0.13 16.15 4.38
N VAL A 6 -0.72 14.94 4.35
CA VAL A 6 -1.87 14.65 3.47
C VAL A 6 -3.05 15.56 3.79
N VAL A 7 -3.47 15.64 5.05
CA VAL A 7 -4.60 16.49 5.47
C VAL A 7 -4.34 17.97 5.14
N ALA A 8 -3.12 18.44 5.39
CA ALA A 8 -2.74 19.82 5.05
C ALA A 8 -2.76 20.06 3.53
N ALA A 9 -2.26 19.12 2.73
CA ALA A 9 -2.30 19.21 1.26
C ALA A 9 -3.74 19.26 0.74
N GLU A 10 -4.60 18.37 1.23
CA GLU A 10 -6.02 18.32 0.87
C GLU A 10 -6.76 19.60 1.25
N SER A 11 -6.44 20.21 2.40
CA SER A 11 -7.01 21.50 2.81
C SER A 11 -6.61 22.67 1.89
N LEU A 12 -5.54 22.50 1.11
CA LEU A 12 -5.07 23.44 0.09
C LEU A 12 -5.55 23.07 -1.34
N GLY A 13 -6.45 22.09 -1.47
CA GLY A 13 -6.96 21.62 -2.77
C GLY A 13 -5.99 20.75 -3.54
N LEU A 14 -4.95 20.21 -2.90
CA LEU A 14 -4.01 19.28 -3.51
C LEU A 14 -4.48 17.84 -3.31
N SER A 15 -4.23 17.00 -4.29
CA SER A 15 -4.39 15.55 -4.19
C SER A 15 -3.06 14.89 -3.81
N THR A 16 -3.15 13.74 -3.16
CA THR A 16 -1.98 13.02 -2.67
C THR A 16 -2.04 11.53 -3.00
N VAL A 17 -0.88 10.88 -3.15
CA VAL A 17 -0.78 9.44 -3.25
C VAL A 17 0.49 8.90 -2.60
N TYR A 18 0.36 7.85 -1.80
CA TYR A 18 1.48 7.13 -1.20
C TYR A 18 2.11 6.14 -2.17
N ILE A 19 3.43 6.17 -2.29
CA ILE A 19 4.22 5.31 -3.19
C ILE A 19 5.02 4.29 -2.37
N GLY A 20 4.50 3.07 -2.27
CA GLY A 20 5.16 1.97 -1.55
C GLY A 20 6.25 1.24 -2.35
N ALA A 21 6.33 1.47 -3.66
CA ALA A 21 7.30 0.80 -4.54
C ALA A 21 8.76 1.16 -4.25
N MET A 22 9.03 2.21 -3.50
CA MET A 22 10.38 2.58 -3.03
C MET A 22 11.06 1.43 -2.26
N ARG A 23 10.29 0.57 -1.60
CA ARG A 23 10.79 -0.62 -0.90
C ARG A 23 11.16 -1.80 -1.81
N ASN A 24 10.93 -1.70 -3.11
CA ASN A 24 11.34 -2.75 -4.05
C ASN A 24 12.86 -2.71 -4.33
N ASN A 25 13.46 -1.51 -4.25
CA ASN A 25 14.91 -1.32 -4.35
C ASN A 25 15.34 -0.14 -3.47
N PRO A 26 15.34 -0.30 -2.14
CA PRO A 26 15.65 0.79 -1.22
C PRO A 26 17.11 1.22 -1.25
N GLU A 27 18.04 0.35 -1.64
CA GLU A 27 19.45 0.69 -1.82
C GLU A 27 19.62 1.76 -2.89
N LYS A 28 19.03 1.54 -4.08
CA LYS A 28 19.06 2.51 -5.18
C LYS A 28 18.40 3.85 -4.80
N VAL A 29 17.33 3.79 -4.03
CA VAL A 29 16.68 5.00 -3.50
C VAL A 29 17.61 5.72 -2.52
N GLY A 30 18.27 4.96 -1.64
CA GLY A 30 19.25 5.49 -0.70
C GLY A 30 20.44 6.18 -1.38
N GLU A 31 20.98 5.58 -2.43
CA GLU A 31 22.04 6.17 -3.26
C GLU A 31 21.56 7.46 -3.95
N LEU A 32 20.38 7.42 -4.58
CA LEU A 32 19.82 8.58 -5.30
C LEU A 32 19.65 9.79 -4.39
N PHE A 33 19.15 9.59 -3.18
CA PHE A 33 18.92 10.64 -2.20
C PHE A 33 20.10 10.85 -1.25
N LYS A 34 21.20 10.10 -1.40
CA LYS A 34 22.39 10.16 -0.52
C LYS A 34 22.01 10.04 0.95
N LEU A 35 21.13 9.04 1.24
CA LEU A 35 20.68 8.82 2.60
C LEU A 35 21.85 8.39 3.51
N PRO A 36 21.95 8.96 4.70
CA PRO A 36 22.99 8.55 5.65
C PRO A 36 22.69 7.15 6.23
N SER A 37 23.68 6.55 6.88
CA SER A 37 23.50 5.31 7.64
C SER A 37 22.33 5.44 8.62
N MET A 38 21.62 4.35 8.89
CA MET A 38 20.45 4.28 9.78
C MET A 38 19.22 5.06 9.27
N VAL A 39 19.16 5.42 7.98
CA VAL A 39 17.98 6.02 7.34
C VAL A 39 17.49 5.11 6.22
N PHE A 40 16.22 4.73 6.28
CA PHE A 40 15.60 3.82 5.34
C PHE A 40 14.38 4.46 4.65
N PRO A 41 14.25 4.39 3.31
CA PRO A 41 13.12 4.95 2.58
C PRO A 41 11.89 4.03 2.69
N VAL A 42 10.93 4.38 3.54
CA VAL A 42 9.75 3.56 3.82
C VAL A 42 8.69 3.69 2.72
N PHE A 43 8.41 4.92 2.31
CA PHE A 43 7.46 5.26 1.24
C PHE A 43 7.75 6.67 0.69
N GLY A 44 7.26 6.95 -0.52
CA GLY A 44 7.15 8.29 -1.05
C GLY A 44 5.73 8.85 -0.88
N LEU A 45 5.60 10.15 -0.94
CA LEU A 45 4.33 10.86 -1.00
C LEU A 45 4.39 11.82 -2.20
N CYS A 46 3.53 11.61 -3.20
CA CYS A 46 3.34 12.55 -4.29
C CYS A 46 2.23 13.52 -3.91
N LEU A 47 2.42 14.79 -4.24
CA LEU A 47 1.44 15.85 -4.08
C LEU A 47 1.30 16.60 -5.40
N GLY A 48 0.09 17.00 -5.74
CA GLY A 48 -0.18 17.74 -6.96
C GLY A 48 -1.65 18.03 -7.16
N TYR A 49 -1.97 18.79 -8.19
CA TYR A 49 -3.35 18.99 -8.58
C TYR A 49 -3.84 17.79 -9.37
N ALA A 50 -5.02 17.29 -9.03
CA ALA A 50 -5.67 16.23 -9.79
C ALA A 50 -6.02 16.76 -11.19
N MET A 51 -5.90 15.90 -12.21
CA MET A 51 -6.47 16.20 -13.52
C MET A 51 -7.99 16.15 -13.39
N THR A 52 -8.67 17.18 -13.86
CA THR A 52 -10.13 17.33 -13.75
C THR A 52 -10.89 16.40 -14.70
N GLU A 53 -10.23 15.81 -15.67
CA GLU A 53 -10.82 14.84 -16.59
C GLU A 53 -10.83 13.45 -15.93
N GLY A 54 -11.94 13.13 -15.32
CA GLY A 54 -12.23 11.84 -14.70
C GLY A 54 -12.31 11.92 -13.18
N GLU A 55 -13.50 12.19 -12.65
CA GLU A 55 -13.80 11.90 -11.27
C GLU A 55 -13.66 10.40 -11.07
N GLY A 56 -12.55 9.96 -10.50
CA GLY A 56 -12.29 8.55 -10.24
C GLY A 56 -13.30 8.01 -9.22
N GLU A 57 -13.89 6.87 -9.53
CA GLU A 57 -14.69 6.14 -8.55
C GLU A 57 -13.82 5.77 -7.33
N ILE A 58 -14.37 5.92 -6.13
CA ILE A 58 -13.67 5.52 -4.91
C ILE A 58 -13.51 4.00 -4.90
N LYS A 59 -12.25 3.56 -4.92
CA LYS A 59 -11.94 2.13 -4.85
C LYS A 59 -12.52 1.50 -3.57
N PRO A 60 -13.21 0.35 -3.65
CA PRO A 60 -13.73 -0.35 -2.48
C PRO A 60 -12.68 -0.58 -1.40
N ARG A 61 -13.11 -0.60 -0.16
CA ARG A 61 -12.31 -0.93 1.02
C ARG A 61 -12.92 -2.15 1.71
N LEU A 62 -12.09 -2.87 2.47
CA LEU A 62 -12.59 -3.93 3.34
C LEU A 62 -13.72 -3.38 4.22
N PRO A 63 -14.79 -4.16 4.44
CA PRO A 63 -15.87 -3.76 5.34
C PRO A 63 -15.34 -3.41 6.73
N GLN A 64 -15.92 -2.42 7.37
CA GLN A 64 -15.46 -1.94 8.67
C GLN A 64 -15.30 -3.05 9.73
N PRO A 65 -16.21 -4.03 9.86
CA PRO A 65 -16.03 -5.12 10.82
C PRO A 65 -14.81 -6.01 10.56
N ALA A 66 -14.24 -5.98 9.36
CA ALA A 66 -13.01 -6.73 9.04
C ALA A 66 -11.73 -6.02 9.46
N VAL A 67 -11.79 -4.75 9.86
CA VAL A 67 -10.60 -3.91 10.14
C VAL A 67 -10.72 -3.07 11.43
N VAL A 68 -11.89 -3.01 12.04
CA VAL A 68 -12.13 -2.29 13.30
C VAL A 68 -12.70 -3.25 14.33
N PHE A 69 -12.02 -3.38 15.45
CA PHE A 69 -12.38 -4.25 16.56
C PHE A 69 -12.56 -3.39 17.82
N GLN A 70 -13.53 -3.75 18.67
CA GLN A 70 -13.75 -3.10 19.95
C GLN A 70 -13.29 -4.03 21.07
N GLU A 71 -12.41 -3.51 21.96
CA GLU A 71 -11.84 -4.21 23.10
C GLU A 71 -10.97 -5.42 22.74
N GLU A 72 -11.46 -6.33 21.89
CA GLU A 72 -10.78 -7.56 21.53
C GLU A 72 -10.69 -7.74 20.01
N TYR A 73 -9.58 -8.32 19.54
CA TYR A 73 -9.43 -8.71 18.14
C TYR A 73 -10.35 -9.91 17.85
N GLY A 74 -11.16 -9.79 16.81
CA GLY A 74 -12.09 -10.83 16.37
C GLY A 74 -11.90 -11.23 14.92
N VAL A 75 -12.15 -12.50 14.63
CA VAL A 75 -12.10 -13.05 13.26
C VAL A 75 -13.43 -13.65 12.82
N ASP A 76 -14.47 -13.48 13.64
CA ASP A 76 -15.80 -14.00 13.34
C ASP A 76 -16.37 -13.36 12.08
N GLY A 77 -16.82 -14.20 11.14
CA GLY A 77 -17.34 -13.71 9.84
C GLY A 77 -16.29 -13.18 8.87
N GLU A 78 -14.98 -13.34 9.16
CA GLU A 78 -13.89 -12.85 8.27
C GLU A 78 -14.00 -13.42 6.86
N GLN A 79 -14.40 -14.67 6.72
CA GLN A 79 -14.51 -15.32 5.42
C GLN A 79 -15.62 -14.71 4.57
N GLU A 80 -16.78 -14.42 5.16
CA GLU A 80 -17.91 -13.78 4.51
C GLU A 80 -17.58 -12.34 4.11
N LEU A 81 -16.99 -11.57 5.02
CA LEU A 81 -16.57 -10.18 4.77
C LEU A 81 -15.51 -10.11 3.65
N ARG A 82 -14.59 -11.05 3.62
CA ARG A 82 -13.60 -11.16 2.55
C ARG A 82 -14.23 -11.53 1.21
N ALA A 83 -15.18 -12.47 1.21
CA ALA A 83 -15.91 -12.86 -0.01
C ALA A 83 -16.74 -11.70 -0.57
N GLN A 84 -17.39 -10.93 0.30
CA GLN A 84 -18.06 -9.70 -0.08
C GLN A 84 -17.10 -8.70 -0.75
N TYR A 85 -15.95 -8.45 -0.12
CA TYR A 85 -14.96 -7.54 -0.67
C TYR A 85 -14.36 -8.03 -1.99
N ASP A 86 -14.14 -9.34 -2.13
CA ASP A 86 -13.69 -9.95 -3.39
C ASP A 86 -14.69 -9.68 -4.53
N LYS A 87 -15.99 -9.78 -4.25
CA LYS A 87 -17.04 -9.47 -5.20
C LYS A 87 -17.03 -7.99 -5.60
N GLU A 88 -17.05 -7.08 -4.63
CA GLU A 88 -17.01 -5.62 -4.86
C GLU A 88 -15.78 -5.20 -5.66
N MET A 89 -14.61 -5.77 -5.34
CA MET A 89 -13.36 -5.50 -6.06
C MET A 89 -13.36 -6.03 -7.49
N SER A 90 -13.99 -7.17 -7.74
CA SER A 90 -14.13 -7.71 -9.09
C SER A 90 -15.06 -6.85 -9.94
N GLU A 91 -16.18 -6.40 -9.38
CA GLU A 91 -17.12 -5.49 -10.04
C GLU A 91 -16.47 -4.12 -10.33
N PHE A 92 -15.75 -3.56 -9.37
CA PHE A 92 -14.96 -2.34 -9.57
C PHE A 92 -13.93 -2.51 -10.70
N SER A 93 -13.19 -3.61 -10.69
CA SER A 93 -12.16 -3.87 -11.70
C SER A 93 -12.76 -4.00 -13.10
N ALA A 94 -13.94 -4.65 -13.22
CA ALA A 94 -14.65 -4.79 -14.48
C ALA A 94 -15.11 -3.43 -15.04
N ARG A 95 -15.62 -2.52 -14.18
CA ARG A 95 -16.04 -1.18 -14.61
C ARG A 95 -14.88 -0.31 -15.09
N HIS A 96 -13.68 -0.54 -14.57
CA HIS A 96 -12.47 0.23 -14.92
C HIS A 96 -11.55 -0.46 -15.91
N GLU A 97 -12.01 -1.52 -16.59
CA GLU A 97 -11.22 -2.30 -17.57
C GLU A 97 -9.88 -2.82 -17.01
N ILE A 98 -9.81 -2.97 -15.68
CA ILE A 98 -8.68 -3.56 -14.99
C ILE A 98 -8.87 -5.08 -14.98
N ALA A 99 -7.78 -5.85 -15.13
CA ALA A 99 -7.85 -7.30 -15.06
C ALA A 99 -8.71 -7.77 -13.87
N ALA A 100 -9.85 -8.38 -14.19
CA ALA A 100 -10.88 -8.80 -13.24
C ALA A 100 -10.36 -9.95 -12.38
N ASP A 101 -9.69 -9.62 -11.29
CA ASP A 101 -9.23 -10.61 -10.32
C ASP A 101 -9.66 -10.21 -8.92
N THR A 102 -9.98 -11.21 -8.09
CA THR A 102 -10.37 -10.95 -6.71
C THR A 102 -9.20 -10.36 -5.91
N TRP A 103 -9.50 -9.60 -4.87
CA TRP A 103 -8.48 -9.08 -3.96
C TRP A 103 -7.68 -10.23 -3.32
N THR A 104 -8.36 -11.29 -2.88
CA THR A 104 -7.72 -12.47 -2.30
C THR A 104 -6.68 -13.09 -3.24
N LYS A 105 -7.00 -13.27 -4.52
CA LYS A 105 -6.03 -13.79 -5.50
C LYS A 105 -4.85 -12.85 -5.69
N LYS A 106 -5.08 -11.54 -5.77
CA LYS A 106 -4.02 -10.53 -5.89
C LYS A 106 -3.08 -10.55 -4.67
N VAL A 107 -3.62 -10.68 -3.47
CA VAL A 107 -2.83 -10.79 -2.23
C VAL A 107 -2.01 -12.09 -2.22
N LEU A 108 -2.62 -13.22 -2.53
CA LEU A 108 -1.92 -14.51 -2.59
C LEU A 108 -0.83 -14.53 -3.66
N ALA A 109 -1.08 -13.96 -4.84
CA ALA A 109 -0.08 -13.84 -5.89
C ALA A 109 1.12 -12.99 -5.44
N ARG A 110 0.88 -11.93 -4.65
CA ARG A 110 1.91 -11.01 -4.18
C ARG A 110 2.65 -11.52 -2.94
N MET A 111 1.95 -12.14 -1.99
CA MET A 111 2.50 -12.50 -0.67
C MET A 111 2.75 -14.00 -0.53
N GLY A 112 2.13 -14.84 -1.36
CA GLY A 112 2.22 -16.29 -1.28
C GLY A 112 3.51 -16.88 -1.85
N LYS A 113 4.31 -16.10 -2.58
CA LYS A 113 5.56 -16.53 -3.21
C LYS A 113 6.63 -15.45 -3.10
N LEU A 114 7.90 -15.83 -2.93
CA LEU A 114 9.03 -14.89 -2.90
C LEU A 114 9.11 -14.05 -4.16
N SER A 115 8.86 -14.64 -5.34
CA SER A 115 8.84 -13.91 -6.60
C SER A 115 7.81 -12.78 -6.67
N GLY A 116 6.73 -12.85 -5.89
CA GLY A 116 5.71 -11.81 -5.82
C GLY A 116 6.11 -10.61 -4.95
N MET A 117 7.15 -10.74 -4.15
CA MET A 117 7.58 -9.69 -3.23
C MET A 117 8.33 -8.53 -3.90
N ASN A 118 8.74 -8.70 -5.17
CA ASN A 118 9.37 -7.65 -5.99
C ASN A 118 10.61 -7.03 -5.32
N GLY A 119 11.54 -7.84 -4.83
CA GLY A 119 12.77 -7.41 -4.18
C GLY A 119 12.66 -7.21 -2.66
N ARG A 120 11.44 -7.25 -2.11
CA ARG A 120 11.24 -7.04 -0.66
C ARG A 120 11.67 -8.24 0.19
N GLU A 121 11.89 -9.39 -0.41
CA GLU A 121 12.48 -10.56 0.24
C GLU A 121 13.89 -10.29 0.78
N LYS A 122 14.58 -9.26 0.25
CA LYS A 122 15.91 -8.85 0.67
C LYS A 122 15.93 -7.75 1.73
N LEU A 123 14.77 -7.29 2.23
CA LEU A 123 14.70 -6.13 3.12
C LEU A 123 15.57 -6.26 4.38
N ILE A 124 15.68 -7.46 4.97
CA ILE A 124 16.51 -7.68 6.16
C ILE A 124 17.98 -7.41 5.82
N SER A 125 18.50 -7.99 4.73
CA SER A 125 19.89 -7.79 4.32
C SER A 125 20.18 -6.33 3.95
N VAL A 126 19.20 -5.67 3.31
CA VAL A 126 19.30 -4.25 2.95
C VAL A 126 19.31 -3.36 4.20
N LEU A 127 18.49 -3.64 5.20
CA LEU A 127 18.53 -2.91 6.47
C LEU A 127 19.88 -3.06 7.17
N HIS A 128 20.46 -4.27 7.17
CA HIS A 128 21.80 -4.47 7.68
C HIS A 128 22.87 -3.66 6.90
N SER A 129 22.80 -3.67 5.56
CA SER A 129 23.75 -2.89 4.72
C SER A 129 23.60 -1.39 4.94
N MET A 130 22.42 -0.90 5.30
CA MET A 130 22.14 0.48 5.66
C MET A 130 22.48 0.83 7.13
N GLY A 131 23.07 -0.11 7.88
CA GLY A 131 23.60 0.12 9.21
C GLY A 131 22.66 -0.17 10.38
N PHE A 132 21.46 -0.73 10.13
CA PHE A 132 20.53 -1.07 11.20
C PHE A 132 20.97 -2.35 11.95
N PRO A 133 21.15 -2.29 13.30
CA PRO A 133 21.58 -3.42 14.11
C PRO A 133 20.39 -4.35 14.43
N LEU A 134 19.84 -5.00 13.40
CA LEU A 134 18.76 -5.98 13.59
C LEU A 134 19.31 -7.27 14.23
N ARG A 135 18.63 -7.79 15.24
CA ARG A 135 18.92 -9.04 15.92
C ARG A 135 18.00 -10.16 15.47
#